data_34418f8e6a4a9d6d665efaa12efd2964
#
_entry.id   34418f8e6a4a9d6d665efaa12efd2964
#
_cell.length_a   1.000
_cell.length_b   1.000
_cell.length_c   1.000
_cell.angle_alpha   90.00
_cell.angle_beta   90.00
_cell.angle_gamma   90.00
#
_symmetry.space_group_name_H-M   'P 1'
#
loop_
_entity.id
_entity.type
_entity.pdbx_description
1 polymer ?
#
loop_
_entity_poly.entity_id
_entity_poly.type
_entity_poly.pdbx_seq_one_letter_code
_entity_poly.pdbx_strand_id
1 'polypeptide(L)'
;YMSLASVSILDFEKKSYITKSYMGFFSFGKINLPPSSENGDVVFKSKKFSMRFLNSNGERHLICKMKNLKDDKTFECNISLQLTNEDSMVIATPFKKRKHFYYNQKINLLKASGSFSFDGKTYPLDDAYGVLDWGRGVWTYKNTWYWSSLSGVCNSRRVGFNLGYGFGDTSQASENMLFVDDVAYKLDDVTFYIPKDEKGNDDFMKEWKIESKDKRINLTFTPILDRKDDTNVIILRSNQHQVFGKFNGYILNGEDKVEFIDMVGFAEKVFNKW
;
A
#
# COMPACT_ATOMS: atom_id res chain seq x y z
N TYR A 1 16.05 -2.08 15.74
CA TYR A 1 16.28 -1.13 16.84
C TYR A 1 15.16 -0.10 16.99
N MET A 2 14.46 0.22 15.91
CA MET A 2 13.32 1.15 15.91
C MET A 2 12.05 0.43 15.47
N SER A 3 10.93 0.87 16.02
CA SER A 3 9.60 0.44 15.60
C SER A 3 8.75 1.66 15.30
N LEU A 4 7.89 1.55 14.29
CA LEU A 4 6.95 2.58 13.90
C LEU A 4 5.57 1.94 13.79
N ALA A 5 4.59 2.57 14.40
CA ALA A 5 3.18 2.25 14.21
C ALA A 5 2.42 3.54 13.89
N SER A 6 1.61 3.53 12.85
CA SER A 6 0.91 4.72 12.38
C SER A 6 -0.53 4.41 11.97
N VAL A 7 -1.37 5.45 12.05
CA VAL A 7 -2.71 5.49 11.47
C VAL A 7 -2.81 6.71 10.58
N SER A 8 -3.38 6.53 9.40
CA SER A 8 -3.73 7.61 8.49
C SER A 8 -5.20 7.52 8.12
N ILE A 9 -5.88 8.66 8.11
CA ILE A 9 -7.22 8.81 7.57
C ILE A 9 -7.12 9.81 6.43
N LEU A 10 -7.70 9.45 5.29
CA LEU A 10 -7.74 10.29 4.11
C LEU A 10 -9.19 10.63 3.78
N ASP A 11 -9.44 11.90 3.52
CA ASP A 11 -10.73 12.43 3.08
C ASP A 11 -10.56 12.97 1.65
N PHE A 12 -11.04 12.21 0.68
CA PHE A 12 -10.85 12.56 -0.73
C PHE A 12 -11.77 13.69 -1.20
N GLU A 13 -12.91 13.90 -0.55
CA GLU A 13 -13.80 15.04 -0.84
C GLU A 13 -13.14 16.34 -0.40
N LYS A 14 -12.58 16.35 0.83
CA LYS A 14 -11.86 17.51 1.37
C LYS A 14 -10.41 17.60 0.90
N LYS A 15 -9.93 16.63 0.15
CA LYS A 15 -8.53 16.52 -0.32
C LYS A 15 -7.54 16.71 0.85
N SER A 16 -7.79 16.05 1.96
CA SER A 16 -7.02 16.20 3.19
C SER A 16 -6.73 14.86 3.86
N TYR A 17 -5.70 14.82 4.68
CA TYR A 17 -5.37 13.63 5.46
C TYR A 17 -4.86 13.99 6.85
N ILE A 18 -4.96 13.01 7.73
CA ILE A 18 -4.41 13.05 9.08
C ILE A 18 -3.54 11.82 9.23
N THR A 19 -2.30 11.99 9.62
CA THR A 19 -1.41 10.89 9.99
C THR A 19 -0.86 11.11 11.39
N LYS A 20 -0.91 10.07 12.21
CA LYS A 20 -0.22 10.06 13.50
C LYS A 20 0.59 8.79 13.64
N SER A 21 1.84 8.97 14.01
CA SER A 21 2.81 7.90 14.17
C SER A 21 3.32 7.84 15.61
N TYR A 22 3.59 6.63 16.08
CA TYR A 22 4.32 6.37 17.31
C TYR A 22 5.62 5.63 16.97
N MET A 23 6.72 6.25 17.32
CA MET A 23 8.05 5.68 17.13
C MET A 23 8.57 5.15 18.46
N GLY A 24 8.96 3.89 18.46
CA GLY A 24 9.65 3.25 19.59
C GLY A 24 11.13 3.10 19.28
N PHE A 25 11.97 3.62 20.17
CA PHE A 25 13.42 3.41 20.12
C PHE A 25 13.79 2.23 21.00
N PHE A 26 14.78 1.45 20.57
CA PHE A 26 15.30 0.29 21.32
C PHE A 26 14.23 -0.76 21.65
N SER A 27 13.35 -1.02 20.70
CA SER A 27 12.28 -2.02 20.88
C SER A 27 12.81 -3.46 21.02
N PHE A 28 14.04 -3.75 20.58
CA PHE A 28 14.75 -5.04 20.76
C PHE A 28 13.87 -6.27 20.50
N GLY A 29 13.04 -6.23 19.46
CA GLY A 29 12.14 -7.34 19.12
C GLY A 29 10.87 -7.45 19.98
N LYS A 30 10.59 -6.51 20.88
CA LYS A 30 9.39 -6.54 21.74
C LYS A 30 8.06 -6.57 21.00
N ILE A 31 8.02 -6.13 19.74
CA ILE A 31 6.80 -6.20 18.91
C ILE A 31 6.59 -7.62 18.39
N ASN A 32 7.65 -8.44 18.34
CA ASN A 32 7.61 -9.83 17.91
C ASN A 32 6.88 -10.00 16.55
N LEU A 33 7.37 -9.31 15.52
CA LEU A 33 6.81 -9.43 14.17
C LEU A 33 6.92 -10.88 13.69
N PRO A 34 5.82 -11.49 13.22
CA PRO A 34 5.83 -12.89 12.80
C PRO A 34 6.70 -13.08 11.54
N PRO A 35 7.29 -14.29 11.38
CA PRO A 35 8.10 -14.58 10.19
C PRO A 35 7.30 -14.77 8.91
N SER A 36 6.00 -14.88 9.00
CA SER A 36 5.05 -15.10 7.93
C SER A 36 3.88 -14.12 8.03
N SER A 37 3.27 -13.81 6.90
CA SER A 37 2.01 -13.05 6.83
C SER A 37 0.78 -13.90 7.17
N GLU A 38 0.91 -15.22 7.17
CA GLU A 38 -0.21 -16.16 7.33
C GLU A 38 -0.53 -16.47 8.78
N ASN A 39 0.47 -16.41 9.64
CA ASN A 39 0.36 -16.83 11.04
C ASN A 39 1.01 -15.82 11.97
N GLY A 40 0.40 -15.70 13.14
CA GLY A 40 0.91 -14.88 14.23
C GLY A 40 0.30 -13.48 14.25
N ASP A 41 0.16 -13.00 15.46
CA ASP A 41 -0.43 -11.71 15.77
C ASP A 41 0.64 -10.65 15.96
N VAL A 42 0.32 -9.42 15.59
CA VAL A 42 1.12 -8.24 15.91
C VAL A 42 0.34 -7.36 16.85
N VAL A 43 0.92 -7.10 18.03
CA VAL A 43 0.29 -6.25 19.04
C VAL A 43 1.24 -5.13 19.45
N PHE A 44 0.80 -3.91 19.25
CA PHE A 44 1.46 -2.73 19.77
C PHE A 44 0.56 -2.06 20.80
N LYS A 45 1.07 -1.78 22.00
CA LYS A 45 0.28 -1.18 23.07
C LYS A 45 1.07 -0.14 23.85
N SER A 46 0.45 1.02 24.04
CA SER A 46 0.90 2.07 24.93
C SER A 46 -0.29 2.68 25.67
N LYS A 47 -0.06 3.65 26.57
CA LYS A 47 -1.15 4.34 27.29
C LYS A 47 -2.11 5.10 26.38
N LYS A 48 -1.64 5.56 25.21
CA LYS A 48 -2.41 6.41 24.27
C LYS A 48 -2.79 5.70 22.99
N PHE A 49 -2.19 4.53 22.73
CA PHE A 49 -2.32 3.84 21.46
C PHE A 49 -2.30 2.32 21.65
N SER A 50 -3.24 1.64 21.05
CA SER A 50 -3.29 0.19 20.95
C SER A 50 -3.62 -0.18 19.50
N MET A 51 -2.82 -1.06 18.92
CA MET A 51 -3.03 -1.60 17.57
C MET A 51 -2.79 -3.10 17.62
N ARG A 52 -3.71 -3.84 17.05
CA ARG A 52 -3.67 -5.30 16.97
C ARG A 52 -3.97 -5.72 15.54
N PHE A 53 -3.05 -6.46 14.96
CA PHE A 53 -3.25 -7.20 13.73
C PHE A 53 -3.33 -8.66 14.11
N LEU A 54 -4.52 -9.21 14.10
CA LEU A 54 -4.77 -10.60 14.44
C LEU A 54 -4.99 -11.39 13.16
N ASN A 55 -4.41 -12.56 13.08
CA ASN A 55 -4.47 -13.39 11.90
C ASN A 55 -4.96 -14.78 12.30
N SER A 56 -6.14 -15.15 11.85
CA SER A 56 -6.80 -16.41 12.18
C SER A 56 -7.64 -16.93 11.03
N ASN A 57 -7.38 -18.17 10.61
CA ASN A 57 -8.20 -18.92 9.64
C ASN A 57 -8.47 -18.15 8.32
N GLY A 58 -7.46 -17.48 7.77
CA GLY A 58 -7.59 -16.70 6.52
C GLY A 58 -8.31 -15.36 6.67
N GLU A 59 -8.68 -14.98 7.89
CA GLU A 59 -9.26 -13.69 8.22
C GLU A 59 -8.25 -12.85 9.02
N ARG A 60 -8.20 -11.57 8.74
CA ARG A 60 -7.35 -10.60 9.43
C ARG A 60 -8.22 -9.60 10.17
N HIS A 61 -8.01 -9.47 11.48
CA HIS A 61 -8.72 -8.49 12.29
C HIS A 61 -7.79 -7.33 12.63
N LEU A 62 -8.19 -6.13 12.26
CA LEU A 62 -7.51 -4.90 12.58
C LEU A 62 -8.29 -4.18 13.67
N ILE A 63 -7.72 -4.14 14.86
CA ILE A 63 -8.32 -3.47 16.00
C ILE A 63 -7.38 -2.37 16.45
N CYS A 64 -7.84 -1.14 16.38
CA CYS A 64 -7.04 0.00 16.78
C CYS A 64 -7.84 0.96 17.65
N LYS A 65 -7.16 1.51 18.64
CA LYS A 65 -7.62 2.68 19.39
C LYS A 65 -6.46 3.64 19.53
N MET A 66 -6.59 4.82 18.97
CA MET A 66 -5.59 5.88 19.03
C MET A 66 -6.24 7.14 19.60
N LYS A 67 -5.85 7.49 20.82
CA LYS A 67 -6.27 8.74 21.46
C LYS A 67 -5.53 9.92 20.84
N ASN A 68 -6.24 11.04 20.73
CA ASN A 68 -5.65 12.28 20.22
C ASN A 68 -5.01 12.10 18.84
N LEU A 69 -5.72 11.45 17.91
CA LEU A 69 -5.27 11.37 16.52
C LEU A 69 -5.08 12.78 15.96
N LYS A 70 -6.07 13.65 16.18
CA LYS A 70 -6.00 15.08 15.88
C LYS A 70 -6.93 15.82 16.87
N ASP A 71 -6.49 16.94 17.45
CA ASP A 71 -7.31 17.85 18.27
C ASP A 71 -8.14 17.11 19.33
N ASP A 72 -7.50 16.26 20.13
CA ASP A 72 -8.10 15.39 21.15
C ASP A 72 -9.12 14.36 20.65
N LYS A 73 -9.33 14.26 19.33
CA LYS A 73 -10.23 13.29 18.74
C LYS A 73 -9.62 11.90 18.71
N THR A 74 -10.39 10.92 19.10
CA THR A 74 -9.96 9.51 19.13
C THR A 74 -10.36 8.82 17.84
N PHE A 75 -9.45 8.01 17.31
CA PHE A 75 -9.73 7.05 16.27
C PHE A 75 -9.89 5.66 16.88
N GLU A 76 -10.92 4.96 16.45
CA GLU A 76 -11.12 3.55 16.80
C GLU A 76 -11.50 2.77 15.54
N CYS A 77 -11.02 1.53 15.40
CA CYS A 77 -11.51 0.61 14.39
C CYS A 77 -11.62 -0.81 14.91
N ASN A 78 -12.55 -1.52 14.33
CA ASN A 78 -12.70 -2.97 14.42
C ASN A 78 -13.09 -3.46 13.02
N ILE A 79 -12.11 -3.95 12.29
CA ILE A 79 -12.21 -4.27 10.87
C ILE A 79 -11.80 -5.72 10.68
N SER A 80 -12.63 -6.48 10.00
CA SER A 80 -12.28 -7.79 9.47
C SER A 80 -11.97 -7.69 8.00
N LEU A 81 -10.88 -8.32 7.58
CA LEU A 81 -10.47 -8.46 6.19
C LEU A 81 -10.44 -9.94 5.83
N GLN A 82 -11.36 -10.35 5.00
CA GLN A 82 -11.48 -11.73 4.55
C GLN A 82 -10.73 -11.94 3.24
N LEU A 83 -9.93 -12.98 3.19
CA LEU A 83 -9.32 -13.44 1.96
C LEU A 83 -10.41 -14.03 1.05
N THR A 84 -10.58 -13.44 -0.11
CA THR A 84 -11.56 -13.90 -1.12
C THR A 84 -10.89 -14.56 -2.31
N ASN A 85 -9.58 -14.39 -2.45
CA ASN A 85 -8.76 -14.96 -3.52
C ASN A 85 -7.93 -16.11 -2.96
N GLU A 86 -7.74 -17.14 -3.77
CA GLU A 86 -6.76 -18.19 -3.47
C GLU A 86 -5.33 -17.71 -3.75
N ASP A 87 -5.18 -16.76 -4.66
CA ASP A 87 -3.89 -16.25 -5.12
C ASP A 87 -3.48 -14.94 -4.44
N SER A 88 -2.18 -14.80 -4.25
CA SER A 88 -1.53 -13.55 -3.82
C SER A 88 -0.20 -13.34 -4.55
N MET A 89 0.28 -12.10 -4.59
CA MET A 89 1.61 -11.82 -5.09
C MET A 89 2.64 -12.13 -4.00
N VAL A 90 3.59 -13.00 -4.31
CA VAL A 90 4.76 -13.29 -3.45
C VAL A 90 6.02 -13.18 -4.28
N ILE A 91 7.01 -12.47 -3.77
CA ILE A 91 8.29 -12.27 -4.44
C ILE A 91 9.45 -12.22 -3.44
N ALA A 92 10.60 -12.76 -3.84
CA ALA A 92 11.88 -12.55 -3.18
C ALA A 92 12.82 -11.81 -4.15
N THR A 93 13.02 -10.52 -3.89
CA THR A 93 13.82 -9.65 -4.74
C THR A 93 15.23 -9.50 -4.18
N PRO A 94 16.28 -9.87 -4.89
CA PRO A 94 17.66 -9.65 -4.46
C PRO A 94 18.08 -8.20 -4.68
N PHE A 95 19.05 -7.74 -3.90
CA PHE A 95 19.80 -6.51 -4.18
C PHE A 95 21.18 -6.84 -4.71
N LYS A 96 21.84 -5.88 -5.35
CA LYS A 96 23.22 -6.05 -5.85
C LYS A 96 24.21 -6.48 -4.75
N LYS A 97 23.99 -6.03 -3.53
CA LYS A 97 24.83 -6.39 -2.39
C LYS A 97 24.45 -7.80 -1.91
N ARG A 98 25.44 -8.70 -1.85
CA ARG A 98 25.26 -10.08 -1.38
C ARG A 98 24.55 -10.13 -0.03
N LYS A 99 23.64 -11.10 0.16
CA LYS A 99 22.81 -11.32 1.37
C LYS A 99 21.80 -10.18 1.64
N HIS A 100 21.63 -9.25 0.74
CA HIS A 100 20.55 -8.26 0.81
C HIS A 100 19.42 -8.73 -0.08
N PHE A 101 18.22 -8.70 0.49
CA PHE A 101 17.01 -9.14 -0.20
C PHE A 101 15.79 -8.46 0.41
N TYR A 102 14.69 -8.50 -0.34
CA TYR A 102 13.35 -8.16 0.11
C TYR A 102 12.43 -9.33 -0.21
N TYR A 103 11.82 -9.94 0.81
CA TYR A 103 10.77 -10.93 0.69
C TYR A 103 9.44 -10.26 1.02
N ASN A 104 8.49 -10.36 0.12
CA ASN A 104 7.28 -9.55 0.16
C ASN A 104 6.07 -10.38 -0.29
N GLN A 105 4.95 -10.16 0.39
CA GLN A 105 3.65 -10.64 -0.04
C GLN A 105 2.67 -9.47 -0.09
N LYS A 106 1.91 -9.37 -1.18
CA LYS A 106 0.81 -8.42 -1.32
C LYS A 106 -0.46 -9.19 -1.61
N ILE A 107 -1.51 -8.85 -0.88
CA ILE A 107 -2.83 -9.46 -1.05
C ILE A 107 -3.81 -8.33 -1.35
N ASN A 108 -4.34 -8.34 -2.54
CA ASN A 108 -5.38 -7.42 -2.98
C ASN A 108 -6.79 -8.03 -2.77
N LEU A 109 -7.82 -7.22 -2.90
CA LEU A 109 -9.23 -7.61 -2.87
C LEU A 109 -9.67 -8.27 -1.55
N LEU A 110 -9.01 -7.98 -0.43
CA LEU A 110 -9.48 -8.42 0.87
C LEU A 110 -10.84 -7.77 1.17
N LYS A 111 -11.91 -8.57 1.22
CA LYS A 111 -13.24 -8.03 1.52
C LYS A 111 -13.27 -7.51 2.95
N ALA A 112 -13.57 -6.24 3.09
CA ALA A 112 -13.67 -5.60 4.40
C ALA A 112 -15.08 -5.71 4.98
N SER A 113 -15.15 -5.77 6.30
CA SER A 113 -16.38 -5.61 7.09
C SER A 113 -16.06 -4.94 8.43
N GLY A 114 -17.08 -4.57 9.17
CA GLY A 114 -16.92 -3.81 10.40
C GLY A 114 -16.90 -2.31 10.16
N SER A 115 -16.15 -1.56 10.95
CA SER A 115 -16.18 -0.10 10.87
C SER A 115 -14.96 0.56 11.49
N PHE A 116 -14.79 1.83 11.19
CA PHE A 116 -13.97 2.73 11.99
C PHE A 116 -14.77 3.94 12.45
N SER A 117 -14.35 4.56 13.54
CA SER A 117 -14.94 5.80 14.04
C SER A 117 -13.88 6.88 14.23
N PHE A 118 -14.24 8.09 13.88
CA PHE A 118 -13.42 9.27 14.07
C PHE A 118 -14.32 10.50 14.24
N ASP A 119 -14.00 11.37 15.20
CA ASP A 119 -14.75 12.61 15.46
C ASP A 119 -16.25 12.40 15.66
N GLY A 120 -16.62 11.37 16.41
CA GLY A 120 -18.02 11.05 16.72
C GLY A 120 -18.82 10.43 15.57
N LYS A 121 -18.21 10.26 14.40
CA LYS A 121 -18.82 9.57 13.26
C LYS A 121 -18.30 8.14 13.13
N THR A 122 -19.18 7.22 12.78
CA THR A 122 -18.85 5.83 12.44
C THR A 122 -19.02 5.63 10.94
N TYR A 123 -18.04 4.96 10.34
CA TYR A 123 -17.98 4.67 8.92
C TYR A 123 -18.00 3.15 8.74
N PRO A 124 -19.09 2.57 8.25
CA PRO A 124 -19.17 1.15 7.93
C PRO A 124 -18.32 0.84 6.70
N LEU A 125 -17.86 -0.41 6.59
CA LEU A 125 -16.94 -0.86 5.53
C LEU A 125 -17.51 -2.01 4.67
N ASP A 126 -18.84 -2.09 4.58
CA ASP A 126 -19.52 -3.21 3.90
C ASP A 126 -19.17 -3.32 2.41
N ASP A 127 -18.87 -2.19 1.75
CA ASP A 127 -18.48 -2.13 0.34
C ASP A 127 -16.98 -1.82 0.14
N ALA A 128 -16.18 -1.95 1.19
CA ALA A 128 -14.77 -1.65 1.14
C ALA A 128 -13.90 -2.88 0.87
N TYR A 129 -12.71 -2.62 0.36
CA TYR A 129 -11.66 -3.61 0.16
C TYR A 129 -10.38 -3.17 0.88
N GLY A 130 -9.68 -4.14 1.44
CA GLY A 130 -8.36 -3.96 2.01
C GLY A 130 -7.27 -4.49 1.10
N VAL A 131 -6.06 -4.01 1.34
CA VAL A 131 -4.82 -4.51 0.75
C VAL A 131 -3.85 -4.81 1.88
N LEU A 132 -3.22 -5.97 1.84
CA LEU A 132 -2.06 -6.27 2.69
C LEU A 132 -0.78 -6.01 1.91
N ASP A 133 0.11 -5.26 2.50
CA ASP A 133 1.53 -5.22 2.16
C ASP A 133 2.33 -5.74 3.35
N TRP A 134 2.88 -6.94 3.21
CA TRP A 134 3.72 -7.55 4.22
C TRP A 134 5.08 -7.87 3.62
N GLY A 135 6.14 -7.51 4.33
CA GLY A 135 7.48 -7.78 3.85
C GLY A 135 8.52 -7.82 4.94
N ARG A 136 9.62 -8.49 4.63
CA ARG A 136 10.82 -8.58 5.46
C ARG A 136 12.07 -8.69 4.60
N GLY A 137 13.19 -8.30 5.14
CA GLY A 137 14.44 -8.41 4.39
C GLY A 137 15.60 -7.68 5.02
N VAL A 138 16.66 -7.60 4.27
CA VAL A 138 17.85 -6.79 4.56
C VAL A 138 18.07 -5.90 3.36
N TRP A 139 17.74 -4.63 3.49
CA TRP A 139 17.76 -3.67 2.39
C TRP A 139 19.10 -2.95 2.26
N THR A 140 19.33 -2.35 1.10
CA THR A 140 20.46 -1.46 0.89
C THR A 140 20.19 -0.09 1.49
N TYR A 141 21.25 0.66 1.79
CA TYR A 141 21.19 1.96 2.45
C TYR A 141 20.39 3.03 1.68
N LYS A 142 20.38 2.93 0.35
CA LYS A 142 19.70 3.90 -0.53
C LYS A 142 18.82 3.15 -1.51
N ASN A 143 17.52 3.49 -1.52
CA ASN A 143 16.53 2.87 -2.38
C ASN A 143 15.59 3.90 -2.99
N THR A 144 15.13 3.61 -4.20
CA THR A 144 14.03 4.32 -4.85
C THR A 144 13.10 3.27 -5.43
N TRP A 145 11.80 3.44 -5.21
CA TRP A 145 10.81 2.56 -5.82
C TRP A 145 9.58 3.33 -6.27
N TYR A 146 8.85 2.68 -7.13
CA TYR A 146 7.54 3.07 -7.59
C TYR A 146 6.58 1.94 -7.26
N TRP A 147 5.43 2.27 -6.71
CA TRP A 147 4.42 1.29 -6.37
C TRP A 147 3.02 1.87 -6.57
N SER A 148 2.10 1.01 -7.00
CA SER A 148 0.70 1.35 -7.18
C SER A 148 -0.16 0.14 -6.84
N SER A 149 -1.27 0.38 -6.17
CA SER A 149 -2.23 -0.66 -5.85
C SER A 149 -3.65 -0.11 -5.84
N LEU A 150 -4.57 -0.99 -6.21
CA LEU A 150 -5.99 -0.72 -6.30
C LEU A 150 -6.75 -2.02 -6.00
N SER A 151 -7.92 -1.89 -5.38
CA SER A 151 -8.87 -2.99 -5.17
C SER A 151 -10.29 -2.45 -5.14
N GLY A 152 -11.21 -3.10 -5.85
CA GLY A 152 -12.60 -2.67 -5.89
C GLY A 152 -13.44 -3.46 -6.87
N VAL A 153 -14.57 -2.90 -7.27
CA VAL A 153 -15.50 -3.49 -8.24
C VAL A 153 -15.66 -2.55 -9.44
N CYS A 154 -15.48 -3.07 -10.64
CA CYS A 154 -15.76 -2.38 -11.90
C CYS A 154 -16.54 -3.31 -12.82
N ASN A 155 -17.61 -2.81 -13.45
CA ASN A 155 -18.47 -3.61 -14.33
C ASN A 155 -18.90 -4.95 -13.72
N SER A 156 -19.29 -4.94 -12.44
CA SER A 156 -19.72 -6.11 -11.66
C SER A 156 -18.63 -7.18 -11.44
N ARG A 157 -17.38 -6.91 -11.81
CA ARG A 157 -16.22 -7.78 -11.53
C ARG A 157 -15.40 -7.19 -10.38
N ARG A 158 -14.91 -8.03 -9.51
CA ARG A 158 -13.91 -7.63 -8.51
C ARG A 158 -12.56 -7.54 -9.21
N VAL A 159 -11.99 -6.36 -9.23
CA VAL A 159 -10.74 -6.09 -9.94
C VAL A 159 -9.75 -5.35 -9.06
N GLY A 160 -8.50 -5.71 -9.21
CA GLY A 160 -7.40 -5.04 -8.52
C GLY A 160 -6.09 -5.26 -9.25
N PHE A 161 -5.08 -4.50 -8.86
CA PHE A 161 -3.72 -4.73 -9.32
C PHE A 161 -2.70 -4.35 -8.25
N ASN A 162 -1.53 -4.94 -8.38
CA ASN A 162 -0.29 -4.52 -7.75
C ASN A 162 0.74 -4.28 -8.86
N LEU A 163 1.25 -3.06 -8.96
CA LEU A 163 2.24 -2.66 -9.96
C LEU A 163 3.40 -1.99 -9.25
N GLY A 164 4.64 -2.38 -9.56
CA GLY A 164 5.79 -1.76 -8.93
C GLY A 164 7.12 -2.14 -9.56
N TYR A 165 8.13 -1.32 -9.29
CA TYR A 165 9.51 -1.53 -9.69
C TYR A 165 10.48 -0.65 -8.89
N GLY A 166 11.77 -0.97 -8.99
CA GLY A 166 12.86 -0.15 -8.44
C GLY A 166 13.34 -0.58 -7.06
N PHE A 167 12.63 -1.43 -6.33
CA PHE A 167 13.07 -1.94 -5.04
C PHE A 167 13.79 -3.27 -5.19
N GLY A 168 15.10 -3.22 -5.40
CA GLY A 168 15.93 -4.37 -5.68
C GLY A 168 16.07 -4.68 -7.17
N ASP A 169 16.54 -5.87 -7.50
CA ASP A 169 16.73 -6.35 -8.86
C ASP A 169 15.52 -7.18 -9.30
N THR A 170 14.68 -6.62 -10.14
CA THR A 170 13.48 -7.24 -10.68
C THR A 170 13.67 -7.83 -12.08
N SER A 171 14.90 -7.98 -12.56
CA SER A 171 15.18 -8.48 -13.90
C SER A 171 14.69 -9.91 -14.16
N GLN A 172 14.56 -10.73 -13.12
CA GLN A 172 14.10 -12.12 -13.22
C GLN A 172 12.63 -12.30 -12.82
N ALA A 173 12.10 -11.42 -11.99
CA ALA A 173 10.72 -11.47 -11.54
C ALA A 173 10.28 -10.08 -11.08
N SER A 174 9.07 -9.69 -11.40
CA SER A 174 8.46 -8.43 -10.94
C SER A 174 7.27 -8.71 -10.04
N GLU A 175 6.84 -7.71 -9.30
CA GLU A 175 5.65 -7.76 -8.45
C GLU A 175 4.34 -7.40 -9.18
N ASN A 176 4.39 -7.25 -10.50
CA ASN A 176 3.27 -6.78 -11.30
C ASN A 176 2.22 -7.88 -11.48
N MET A 177 1.04 -7.65 -10.94
CA MET A 177 -0.08 -8.60 -10.95
C MET A 177 -1.41 -7.87 -11.22
N LEU A 178 -2.27 -8.52 -11.98
CA LEU A 178 -3.68 -8.21 -12.11
C LEU A 178 -4.48 -9.25 -11.30
N PHE A 179 -5.46 -8.80 -10.55
CA PHE A 179 -6.41 -9.64 -9.83
C PHE A 179 -7.80 -9.43 -10.42
N VAL A 180 -8.44 -10.52 -10.81
CA VAL A 180 -9.80 -10.48 -11.34
C VAL A 180 -10.59 -11.61 -10.69
N ASP A 181 -11.64 -11.22 -9.98
CA ASP A 181 -12.44 -12.09 -9.16
C ASP A 181 -11.55 -12.88 -8.16
N ASP A 182 -11.31 -14.15 -8.35
CA ASP A 182 -10.51 -14.99 -7.43
C ASP A 182 -9.14 -15.37 -8.00
N VAL A 183 -8.76 -14.86 -9.18
CA VAL A 183 -7.56 -15.29 -9.90
C VAL A 183 -6.57 -14.13 -10.05
N ALA A 184 -5.29 -14.45 -9.86
CA ALA A 184 -4.18 -13.52 -10.11
C ALA A 184 -3.45 -13.84 -11.41
N TYR A 185 -3.18 -12.82 -12.20
CA TYR A 185 -2.50 -12.90 -13.49
C TYR A 185 -1.21 -12.10 -13.47
N LYS A 186 -0.12 -12.73 -13.91
CA LYS A 186 1.18 -12.07 -14.01
C LYS A 186 1.20 -11.04 -15.13
N LEU A 187 1.75 -9.87 -14.83
CA LEU A 187 1.96 -8.79 -15.77
C LEU A 187 3.45 -8.57 -16.05
N ASP A 188 3.76 -7.93 -17.16
CA ASP A 188 5.12 -7.56 -17.55
C ASP A 188 5.59 -6.29 -16.81
N ASP A 189 6.82 -5.85 -17.11
CA ASP A 189 7.40 -4.64 -16.55
C ASP A 189 6.56 -3.41 -16.85
N VAL A 190 6.43 -2.54 -15.87
CA VAL A 190 5.66 -1.31 -15.95
C VAL A 190 6.55 -0.07 -15.85
N THR A 191 6.04 1.03 -16.38
CA THR A 191 6.65 2.35 -16.24
C THR A 191 5.59 3.37 -15.81
N PHE A 192 5.91 4.16 -14.81
CA PHE A 192 5.09 5.28 -14.34
C PHE A 192 5.64 6.58 -14.94
N TYR A 193 4.88 7.21 -15.82
CA TYR A 193 5.22 8.49 -16.42
C TYR A 193 4.63 9.62 -15.59
N ILE A 194 5.45 10.16 -14.69
CA ILE A 194 5.12 11.30 -13.85
C ILE A 194 5.51 12.57 -14.61
N PRO A 195 4.56 13.48 -14.88
CA PRO A 195 4.88 14.74 -15.54
C PRO A 195 5.92 15.56 -14.77
N LYS A 196 6.59 16.44 -15.48
CA LYS A 196 7.54 17.37 -14.88
C LYS A 196 6.93 18.76 -14.77
N ASP A 197 7.34 19.49 -13.73
CA ASP A 197 7.11 20.91 -13.61
C ASP A 197 8.10 21.72 -14.51
N GLU A 198 7.95 23.04 -14.54
CA GLU A 198 8.82 23.94 -15.31
C GLU A 198 10.29 23.90 -14.86
N LYS A 199 10.57 23.43 -13.64
CA LYS A 199 11.93 23.28 -13.08
C LYS A 199 12.50 21.88 -13.30
N GLY A 200 11.75 20.98 -13.94
CA GLY A 200 12.16 19.59 -14.21
C GLY A 200 11.95 18.63 -13.03
N ASN A 201 11.28 19.03 -11.95
CA ASN A 201 10.90 18.15 -10.86
C ASN A 201 9.62 17.36 -11.21
N ASP A 202 9.40 16.24 -10.52
CA ASP A 202 8.14 15.50 -10.64
C ASP A 202 6.97 16.35 -10.14
N ASP A 203 5.94 16.50 -10.97
CA ASP A 203 4.68 17.15 -10.61
C ASP A 203 3.65 16.05 -10.29
N PHE A 204 3.64 15.64 -9.04
CA PHE A 204 2.82 14.53 -8.56
C PHE A 204 1.32 14.77 -8.64
N MET A 205 0.88 16.01 -8.77
CA MET A 205 -0.54 16.36 -8.84
C MET A 205 -1.07 16.55 -10.28
N LYS A 206 -0.22 16.42 -11.29
CA LYS A 206 -0.66 16.25 -12.68
C LYS A 206 -1.00 14.80 -12.98
N GLU A 207 -1.73 14.56 -14.04
CA GLU A 207 -2.13 13.23 -14.50
C GLU A 207 -0.91 12.38 -14.90
N TRP A 208 -0.82 11.15 -14.38
CA TRP A 208 0.23 10.20 -14.73
C TRP A 208 -0.28 9.21 -15.78
N LYS A 209 0.66 8.62 -16.52
CA LYS A 209 0.40 7.43 -17.32
C LYS A 209 1.14 6.24 -16.74
N ILE A 210 0.51 5.07 -16.77
CA ILE A 210 1.13 3.81 -16.38
C ILE A 210 0.93 2.84 -17.53
N GLU A 211 2.05 2.36 -18.07
CA GLU A 211 2.08 1.49 -19.24
C GLU A 211 3.02 0.32 -18.99
N SER A 212 2.73 -0.84 -19.59
CA SER A 212 3.64 -1.97 -19.60
C SER A 212 4.46 -2.03 -20.90
N LYS A 213 5.63 -2.68 -20.82
CA LYS A 213 6.52 -2.88 -21.95
C LYS A 213 5.83 -3.65 -23.10
N ASP A 214 5.01 -4.63 -22.77
CA ASP A 214 4.22 -5.44 -23.70
C ASP A 214 2.92 -4.76 -24.16
N LYS A 215 2.65 -3.51 -23.72
CA LYS A 215 1.49 -2.69 -24.04
C LYS A 215 0.14 -3.28 -23.60
N ARG A 216 0.14 -4.26 -22.72
CA ARG A 216 -1.10 -4.77 -22.13
C ARG A 216 -1.71 -3.83 -21.11
N ILE A 217 -0.92 -2.97 -20.47
CA ILE A 217 -1.38 -1.98 -19.48
C ILE A 217 -1.42 -0.61 -20.14
N ASN A 218 -2.56 0.02 -20.06
CA ASN A 218 -2.77 1.40 -20.47
C ASN A 218 -3.71 2.08 -19.46
N LEU A 219 -3.10 2.69 -18.46
CA LEU A 219 -3.83 3.33 -17.36
C LEU A 219 -3.45 4.81 -17.28
N THR A 220 -4.46 5.62 -17.08
CA THR A 220 -4.36 7.02 -16.70
C THR A 220 -4.69 7.13 -15.21
N PHE A 221 -3.85 7.82 -14.46
CA PHE A 221 -4.04 8.09 -13.05
C PHE A 221 -4.23 9.58 -12.82
N THR A 222 -5.40 9.97 -12.36
CA THR A 222 -5.77 11.36 -12.04
C THR A 222 -5.65 11.59 -10.55
N PRO A 223 -4.64 12.34 -10.06
CA PRO A 223 -4.40 12.62 -8.66
C PRO A 223 -5.54 13.37 -7.97
N ILE A 224 -5.83 12.99 -6.74
CA ILE A 224 -6.75 13.69 -5.83
C ILE A 224 -5.99 14.30 -4.65
N LEU A 225 -5.08 13.54 -4.05
CA LEU A 225 -4.42 13.88 -2.79
C LEU A 225 -3.02 13.27 -2.74
N ASP A 226 -2.00 14.08 -2.47
CA ASP A 226 -0.64 13.63 -2.21
C ASP A 226 -0.40 13.53 -0.69
N ARG A 227 -0.31 12.31 -0.17
CA ARG A 227 0.15 12.04 1.19
C ARG A 227 1.68 11.97 1.19
N LYS A 228 2.30 13.09 1.45
CA LYS A 228 3.76 13.23 1.41
C LYS A 228 4.38 13.19 2.80
N ASP A 229 5.56 12.61 2.87
CA ASP A 229 6.47 12.70 4.00
C ASP A 229 7.87 13.07 3.49
N ASP A 230 8.44 14.10 4.05
CA ASP A 230 9.82 14.53 3.77
C ASP A 230 10.57 14.63 5.10
N THR A 231 11.21 13.55 5.47
CA THR A 231 12.03 13.47 6.68
C THR A 231 13.51 13.54 6.29
N ASN A 232 14.22 14.50 6.85
CA ASN A 232 15.66 14.69 6.63
C ASN A 232 16.38 14.92 7.96
N VAL A 233 16.95 13.86 8.52
CA VAL A 233 17.65 13.88 9.81
C VAL A 233 19.04 13.25 9.64
N ILE A 234 20.07 14.10 9.53
CA ILE A 234 21.50 13.76 9.45
C ILE A 234 21.84 12.57 8.53
N ILE A 235 21.53 11.35 8.97
CA ILE A 235 21.82 10.08 8.26
C ILE A 235 20.58 9.44 7.63
N LEU A 236 19.40 9.91 8.00
CA LEU A 236 18.11 9.39 7.50
C LEU A 236 17.48 10.42 6.59
N ARG A 237 17.14 10.01 5.39
CA ARG A 237 16.33 10.81 4.48
C ARG A 237 15.22 9.93 3.90
N SER A 238 14.00 10.39 4.03
CA SER A 238 12.84 9.80 3.38
C SER A 238 12.12 10.90 2.62
N ASN A 239 11.92 10.72 1.34
CA ASN A 239 11.05 11.55 0.52
C ASN A 239 10.03 10.63 -0.12
N GLN A 240 8.82 10.72 0.38
CA GLN A 240 7.72 9.85 0.00
C GLN A 240 6.56 10.68 -0.53
N HIS A 241 6.11 10.32 -1.72
CA HIS A 241 4.88 10.79 -2.33
C HIS A 241 3.99 9.60 -2.59
N GLN A 242 3.01 9.36 -1.71
CA GLN A 242 1.94 8.40 -1.93
C GLN A 242 0.70 9.17 -2.36
N VAL A 243 0.47 9.18 -3.65
CA VAL A 243 -0.60 9.94 -4.28
C VAL A 243 -1.82 9.06 -4.43
N PHE A 244 -2.93 9.48 -3.86
CA PHE A 244 -4.23 8.84 -4.04
C PHE A 244 -4.98 9.51 -5.17
N GLY A 245 -5.67 8.72 -5.97
CA GLY A 245 -6.36 9.23 -7.15
C GLY A 245 -7.26 8.21 -7.80
N LYS A 246 -7.74 8.55 -9.00
CA LYS A 246 -8.61 7.71 -9.81
C LYS A 246 -7.85 7.10 -10.98
N PHE A 247 -8.07 5.82 -11.20
CA PHE A 247 -7.56 5.10 -12.36
C PHE A 247 -8.64 4.95 -13.41
N ASN A 248 -8.26 5.24 -14.66
CA ASN A 248 -9.06 5.01 -15.86
C ASN A 248 -8.21 4.29 -16.90
N GLY A 249 -8.82 3.40 -17.68
CA GLY A 249 -8.12 2.66 -18.72
C GLY A 249 -8.37 1.17 -18.66
N TYR A 250 -7.36 0.38 -19.04
CA TYR A 250 -7.52 -1.07 -19.09
C TYR A 250 -6.22 -1.84 -18.91
N ILE A 251 -6.37 -3.12 -18.58
CA ILE A 251 -5.32 -4.14 -18.61
C ILE A 251 -5.84 -5.30 -19.46
N LEU A 252 -5.04 -5.75 -20.44
CA LEU A 252 -5.35 -6.91 -21.26
C LEU A 252 -4.83 -8.18 -20.59
N ASN A 253 -5.69 -9.18 -20.46
CA ASN A 253 -5.36 -10.52 -20.00
C ASN A 253 -5.76 -11.52 -21.08
N GLY A 254 -4.86 -11.79 -22.03
CA GLY A 254 -5.21 -12.48 -23.27
C GLY A 254 -6.21 -11.65 -24.08
N GLU A 255 -7.36 -12.24 -24.39
CA GLU A 255 -8.46 -11.56 -25.09
C GLU A 255 -9.38 -10.77 -24.14
N ASP A 256 -9.28 -11.01 -22.83
CA ASP A 256 -10.08 -10.31 -21.82
C ASP A 256 -9.54 -8.90 -21.58
N LYS A 257 -10.36 -7.89 -21.82
CA LYS A 257 -10.08 -6.50 -21.55
C LYS A 257 -10.69 -6.09 -20.22
N VAL A 258 -9.87 -6.05 -19.17
CA VAL A 258 -10.28 -5.63 -17.83
C VAL A 258 -10.24 -4.11 -17.76
N GLU A 259 -11.38 -3.48 -17.63
CA GLU A 259 -11.52 -2.03 -17.60
C GLU A 259 -11.49 -1.49 -16.16
N PHE A 260 -10.97 -0.27 -16.02
CA PHE A 260 -10.95 0.51 -14.80
C PHE A 260 -11.61 1.86 -15.11
N ILE A 261 -12.67 2.18 -14.38
CA ILE A 261 -13.46 3.41 -14.60
C ILE A 261 -13.59 4.11 -13.25
N ASP A 262 -12.93 5.27 -13.14
CA ASP A 262 -12.93 6.11 -11.93
C ASP A 262 -12.59 5.36 -10.62
N MET A 263 -11.81 4.29 -10.72
CA MET A 263 -11.48 3.45 -9.57
C MET A 263 -10.43 4.11 -8.69
N VAL A 264 -10.72 4.22 -7.40
CA VAL A 264 -9.82 4.82 -6.43
C VAL A 264 -8.71 3.86 -6.04
N GLY A 265 -7.49 4.35 -6.07
CA GLY A 265 -6.29 3.64 -5.64
C GLY A 265 -5.18 4.63 -5.34
N PHE A 266 -3.96 4.15 -5.28
CA PHE A 266 -2.79 5.03 -5.13
C PHE A 266 -1.67 4.66 -6.09
N ALA A 267 -0.82 5.64 -6.36
CA ALA A 267 0.48 5.46 -6.99
C ALA A 267 1.53 6.25 -6.20
N GLU A 268 2.69 5.68 -5.99
CA GLU A 268 3.73 6.31 -5.19
C GLU A 268 5.10 6.29 -5.85
N LYS A 269 5.89 7.27 -5.49
CA LYS A 269 7.33 7.31 -5.67
C LYS A 269 7.99 7.60 -4.33
N VAL A 270 8.90 6.73 -3.93
CA VAL A 270 9.60 6.86 -2.66
C VAL A 270 11.09 6.81 -2.88
N PHE A 271 11.79 7.72 -2.21
CA PHE A 271 13.24 7.70 -2.06
C PHE A 271 13.58 7.62 -0.58
N ASN A 272 14.34 6.59 -0.21
CA ASN A 272 14.81 6.40 1.15
C ASN A 272 16.34 6.26 1.21
N LYS A 273 16.90 6.79 2.30
CA LYS A 273 18.29 6.65 2.70
C LYS A 273 18.32 6.49 4.22
N TRP A 274 18.76 5.33 4.73
CA TRP A 274 18.80 5.00 6.16
C TRP A 274 20.04 4.20 6.57
#